data_b28346293977ebf6e8de87981fa142a0
#
_entry.id   b28346293977ebf6e8de87981fa142a0
#
_cell.length_a   1.000
_cell.length_b   1.000
_cell.length_c   1.000
_cell.angle_alpha   90.00
_cell.angle_beta   90.00
_cell.angle_gamma   90.00
#
_symmetry.space_group_name_H-M   'P 1'
#
loop_
_entity.id
_entity.type
_entity.pdbx_description
1 polymer ?
#
loop_
_entity_poly.entity_id
_entity_poly.type
_entity_poly.pdbx_seq_one_letter_code
_entity_poly.pdbx_strand_id
1 'polypeptide(L)'
;MTAIDMDDARLGKYLHLADAERNIISVLDDIKYDRADADILSVGMRMHAIEKLAAIGFKQVSGRVLEHATSGARCVMPKFHALGASPFDCVRYTPKRAQDFYLLTPTQTACQFIDHYPIEDAIDRIKSLIVQQPINILRIMDFCDHSAPHRTFIEAVGHLKFVQREAVESDRLRGLKTLG
;
A
#
# COMPACT_ATOMS: atom_id res chain seq x y z
N MET A 1 -25.41 1.14 1.20
CA MET A 1 -24.21 0.30 1.31
C MET A 1 -23.49 0.70 2.58
N THR A 2 -23.54 -0.11 3.59
CA THR A 2 -22.81 0.16 4.84
C THR A 2 -21.33 0.14 4.49
N ALA A 3 -20.66 1.28 4.67
CA ALA A 3 -19.21 1.33 4.58
C ALA A 3 -18.65 0.26 5.51
N ILE A 4 -17.65 -0.48 5.06
CA ILE A 4 -16.86 -1.31 5.98
C ILE A 4 -16.32 -0.33 7.00
N ASP A 5 -16.59 -0.59 8.27
CA ASP A 5 -15.98 0.19 9.33
C ASP A 5 -14.48 -0.11 9.33
N MET A 6 -13.73 0.73 8.64
CA MET A 6 -12.29 0.60 8.52
C MET A 6 -11.56 1.01 9.80
N ASP A 7 -12.30 1.54 10.78
CA ASP A 7 -11.82 1.85 12.14
C ASP A 7 -11.89 0.65 13.09
N ASP A 8 -12.39 -0.51 12.62
CA ASP A 8 -12.28 -1.74 13.41
C ASP A 8 -10.79 -2.00 13.74
N ALA A 9 -10.51 -2.15 15.02
CA ALA A 9 -9.16 -2.41 15.53
C ALA A 9 -8.46 -3.63 14.88
N ARG A 10 -9.22 -4.53 14.26
CA ARG A 10 -8.70 -5.66 13.49
C ARG A 10 -8.18 -5.24 12.12
N LEU A 11 -8.81 -4.23 11.49
CA LEU A 11 -8.33 -3.64 10.23
C LEU A 11 -7.09 -2.80 10.47
N GLY A 12 -7.09 -1.94 11.48
CA GLY A 12 -5.99 -1.03 11.79
C GLY A 12 -4.64 -1.68 12.04
N LYS A 13 -4.61 -2.99 12.31
CA LYS A 13 -3.36 -3.73 12.52
C LYS A 13 -2.72 -4.24 11.21
N TYR A 14 -3.52 -4.59 10.20
CA TYR A 14 -3.05 -5.29 9.00
C TYR A 14 -3.42 -4.58 7.70
N LEU A 15 -4.43 -3.75 7.75
CA LEU A 15 -4.95 -3.05 6.60
C LEU A 15 -5.16 -1.58 6.98
N HIS A 16 -4.79 -0.69 6.10
CA HIS A 16 -4.93 0.74 6.27
C HIS A 16 -5.65 1.34 5.07
N LEU A 17 -6.73 2.08 5.31
CA LEU A 17 -7.36 2.89 4.27
C LEU A 17 -6.45 4.08 3.98
N ALA A 18 -5.57 3.89 3.01
CA ALA A 18 -4.54 4.87 2.67
C ALA A 18 -5.11 6.05 1.85
N ASP A 19 -6.15 5.79 1.06
CA ASP A 19 -6.78 6.79 0.22
C ASP A 19 -8.28 6.49 0.05
N ALA A 20 -9.11 7.29 0.72
CA ALA A 20 -10.56 7.16 0.64
C ALA A 20 -11.14 7.64 -0.69
N GLU A 21 -10.52 8.64 -1.34
CA GLU A 21 -10.99 9.18 -2.61
C GLU A 21 -10.78 8.19 -3.76
N ARG A 22 -9.70 7.41 -3.68
CA ARG A 22 -9.32 6.43 -4.70
C ARG A 22 -9.61 4.99 -4.29
N ASN A 23 -10.17 4.79 -3.11
CA ASN A 23 -10.44 3.47 -2.57
C ASN A 23 -9.17 2.59 -2.54
N ILE A 24 -8.09 3.09 -1.94
CA ILE A 24 -6.85 2.34 -1.80
C ILE A 24 -6.70 1.85 -0.36
N ILE A 25 -6.59 0.54 -0.21
CA ILE A 25 -6.20 -0.11 1.03
C ILE A 25 -4.76 -0.53 0.91
N SER A 26 -3.92 -0.06 1.82
CA SER A 26 -2.54 -0.53 1.95
C SER A 26 -2.48 -1.70 2.92
N VAL A 27 -1.82 -2.77 2.50
CA VAL A 27 -1.55 -3.92 3.36
C VAL A 27 -0.50 -3.52 4.38
N LEU A 28 -0.89 -3.43 5.63
CA LEU A 28 0.04 -3.31 6.74
C LEU A 28 0.50 -4.70 7.14
N ASP A 29 1.75 -4.80 7.44
CA ASP A 29 2.45 -6.03 7.54
C ASP A 29 3.11 -6.16 8.91
N ASP A 30 2.99 -7.32 9.53
CA ASP A 30 3.84 -7.76 10.62
C ASP A 30 5.10 -8.50 10.12
N ILE A 31 5.30 -8.55 8.79
CA ILE A 31 6.49 -9.06 8.15
C ILE A 31 7.65 -8.07 8.35
N LYS A 32 8.85 -8.60 8.47
CA LYS A 32 10.05 -7.79 8.64
C LYS A 32 10.24 -6.82 7.47
N TYR A 33 10.55 -5.58 7.78
CA TYR A 33 10.71 -4.49 6.81
C TYR A 33 11.77 -4.75 5.73
N ASP A 34 12.77 -5.56 6.02
CA ASP A 34 13.88 -5.86 5.11
C ASP A 34 13.55 -6.85 3.98
N ARG A 35 12.33 -7.35 3.91
CA ARG A 35 11.93 -8.29 2.87
C ARG A 35 11.64 -7.58 1.56
N ALA A 36 12.37 -7.94 0.52
CA ALA A 36 12.22 -7.37 -0.82
C ALA A 36 10.84 -7.63 -1.45
N ASP A 37 10.16 -8.70 -1.05
CA ASP A 37 8.81 -9.05 -1.51
C ASP A 37 7.71 -8.18 -0.89
N ALA A 38 8.01 -7.39 0.16
CA ALA A 38 7.06 -6.45 0.74
C ALA A 38 6.82 -5.21 -0.13
N ASP A 39 7.68 -4.94 -1.11
CA ASP A 39 7.53 -3.79 -2.02
C ASP A 39 6.48 -4.00 -3.11
N ILE A 40 6.19 -5.24 -3.42
CA ILE A 40 5.23 -5.64 -4.45
C ILE A 40 4.27 -6.67 -3.86
N LEU A 41 3.10 -6.77 -4.45
CA LEU A 41 2.11 -7.76 -4.03
C LEU A 41 2.48 -9.15 -4.58
N SER A 42 3.58 -9.70 -4.06
CA SER A 42 4.09 -11.05 -4.38
C SER A 42 3.09 -12.13 -4.01
N VAL A 43 3.36 -13.37 -4.37
CA VAL A 43 2.50 -14.51 -4.01
C VAL A 43 2.37 -14.62 -2.49
N GLY A 44 3.47 -14.46 -1.73
CA GLY A 44 3.45 -14.47 -0.28
C GLY A 44 2.61 -13.35 0.32
N MET A 45 2.76 -12.12 -0.19
CA MET A 45 1.97 -10.97 0.24
C MET A 45 0.48 -11.13 -0.11
N ARG A 46 0.15 -11.72 -1.26
CA ARG A 46 -1.24 -12.02 -1.64
C ARG A 46 -1.86 -13.02 -0.67
N MET A 47 -1.16 -14.09 -0.33
CA MET A 47 -1.63 -15.08 0.62
C MET A 47 -1.86 -14.47 2.00
N HIS A 48 -0.92 -13.67 2.48
CA HIS A 48 -1.05 -12.92 3.72
C HIS A 48 -2.28 -12.00 3.71
N ALA A 49 -2.45 -11.19 2.66
CA ALA A 49 -3.59 -10.29 2.53
C ALA A 49 -4.93 -11.05 2.48
N ILE A 50 -5.01 -12.17 1.76
CA ILE A 50 -6.20 -13.02 1.70
C ILE A 50 -6.54 -13.55 3.08
N GLU A 51 -5.57 -14.03 3.83
CA GLU A 51 -5.76 -14.53 5.19
C GLU A 51 -6.29 -13.45 6.14
N LYS A 52 -5.69 -12.25 6.10
CA LYS A 52 -6.13 -11.14 6.96
C LYS A 52 -7.53 -10.64 6.58
N LEU A 53 -7.83 -10.54 5.29
CA LEU A 53 -9.16 -10.18 4.81
C LEU A 53 -10.21 -11.27 5.12
N ALA A 54 -9.84 -12.54 5.07
CA ALA A 54 -10.74 -13.63 5.46
C ALA A 54 -11.16 -13.53 6.93
N ALA A 55 -10.27 -13.11 7.81
CA ALA A 55 -10.55 -12.96 9.24
C ALA A 55 -11.62 -11.87 9.53
N ILE A 56 -11.86 -10.97 8.60
CA ILE A 56 -12.87 -9.90 8.70
C ILE A 56 -14.05 -10.10 7.74
N GLY A 57 -14.22 -11.28 7.17
CA GLY A 57 -15.40 -11.67 6.42
C GLY A 57 -15.30 -11.58 4.89
N PHE A 58 -14.12 -11.30 4.34
CA PHE A 58 -13.90 -11.38 2.90
C PHE A 58 -13.68 -12.81 2.44
N LYS A 59 -14.20 -13.13 1.26
CA LYS A 59 -13.96 -14.39 0.58
C LYS A 59 -13.41 -14.14 -0.82
N GLN A 60 -12.44 -14.91 -1.21
CA GLN A 60 -11.90 -14.86 -2.56
C GLN A 60 -12.94 -15.41 -3.55
N VAL A 61 -13.38 -14.58 -4.49
CA VAL A 61 -14.36 -14.94 -5.54
C VAL A 61 -13.70 -15.17 -6.89
N SER A 62 -12.48 -14.69 -7.06
CA SER A 62 -11.61 -14.99 -8.20
C SER A 62 -10.16 -14.87 -7.81
N GLY A 63 -9.23 -15.21 -8.69
CA GLY A 63 -7.78 -15.17 -8.41
C GLY A 63 -7.25 -13.83 -7.88
N ARG A 64 -8.00 -12.73 -8.04
CA ARG A 64 -7.59 -11.38 -7.64
C ARG A 64 -8.68 -10.54 -6.98
N VAL A 65 -9.88 -11.08 -6.80
CA VAL A 65 -11.02 -10.36 -6.24
C VAL A 65 -11.48 -11.07 -4.98
N LEU A 66 -11.57 -10.31 -3.90
CA LEU A 66 -12.19 -10.72 -2.66
C LEU A 66 -13.47 -9.90 -2.48
N GLU A 67 -14.50 -10.53 -1.93
CA GLU A 67 -15.79 -9.90 -1.65
C GLU A 67 -16.20 -10.13 -0.20
N HIS A 68 -16.64 -9.06 0.46
CA HIS A 68 -17.13 -9.15 1.82
C HIS A 68 -18.55 -9.70 1.84
N ALA A 69 -18.75 -10.79 2.57
CA ALA A 69 -19.96 -11.60 2.52
C ALA A 69 -21.24 -10.83 2.88
N THR A 70 -21.16 -9.82 3.75
CA THR A 70 -22.32 -9.09 4.26
C THR A 70 -22.54 -7.77 3.51
N SER A 71 -21.47 -7.00 3.26
CA SER A 71 -21.58 -5.66 2.65
C SER A 71 -21.49 -5.67 1.12
N GLY A 72 -21.01 -6.76 0.52
CA GLY A 72 -20.72 -6.82 -0.90
C GLY A 72 -19.52 -5.96 -1.33
N ALA A 73 -18.78 -5.37 -0.39
CA ALA A 73 -17.58 -4.60 -0.70
C ALA A 73 -16.52 -5.51 -1.32
N ARG A 74 -15.82 -5.00 -2.34
CA ARG A 74 -14.85 -5.78 -3.09
C ARG A 74 -13.46 -5.16 -2.99
N CYS A 75 -12.47 -6.00 -2.75
CA CYS A 75 -11.06 -5.67 -2.83
C CYS A 75 -10.45 -6.34 -4.05
N VAL A 76 -9.78 -5.57 -4.89
CA VAL A 76 -9.13 -6.05 -6.11
C VAL A 76 -7.63 -6.00 -5.91
N MET A 77 -6.98 -7.14 -6.01
CA MET A 77 -5.51 -7.22 -6.05
C MET A 77 -5.05 -6.97 -7.49
N PRO A 78 -4.22 -5.96 -7.75
CA PRO A 78 -3.73 -5.68 -9.09
C PRO A 78 -2.99 -6.87 -9.70
N LYS A 79 -3.00 -6.96 -11.02
CA LYS A 79 -2.27 -8.01 -11.75
C LYS A 79 -0.78 -7.87 -11.49
N PHE A 80 -0.18 -8.98 -11.10
CA PHE A 80 1.23 -9.02 -10.78
C PHE A 80 2.14 -8.90 -12.01
N HIS A 81 1.72 -9.44 -13.14
CA HIS A 81 2.45 -9.42 -14.40
C HIS A 81 1.55 -8.96 -15.54
N ALA A 82 1.79 -7.76 -16.04
CA ALA A 82 1.54 -7.42 -17.42
C ALA A 82 2.91 -7.45 -18.12
N LEU A 83 3.03 -8.10 -19.25
CA LEU A 83 4.27 -8.18 -20.01
C LEU A 83 4.88 -6.79 -20.22
N GLY A 84 6.09 -6.58 -19.73
CA GLY A 84 6.82 -5.31 -19.86
C GLY A 84 6.42 -4.19 -18.90
N ALA A 85 5.44 -4.42 -18.01
CA ALA A 85 5.03 -3.41 -17.04
C ALA A 85 5.78 -3.53 -15.72
N SER A 86 6.12 -2.39 -15.14
CA SER A 86 6.63 -2.33 -13.78
C SER A 86 5.58 -2.84 -12.79
N PRO A 87 5.97 -3.55 -11.72
CA PRO A 87 5.07 -3.91 -10.62
C PRO A 87 4.36 -2.69 -9.98
N PHE A 88 4.92 -1.51 -10.11
CA PHE A 88 4.35 -0.26 -9.61
C PHE A 88 3.27 0.32 -10.53
N ASP A 89 3.26 -0.10 -11.81
CA ASP A 89 2.24 0.27 -12.80
C ASP A 89 1.04 -0.69 -12.84
N CYS A 90 1.05 -1.72 -12.02
CA CYS A 90 0.06 -2.81 -12.06
C CYS A 90 -1.40 -2.33 -11.97
N VAL A 91 -1.64 -1.21 -11.29
CA VAL A 91 -2.98 -0.60 -11.17
C VAL A 91 -3.52 -0.17 -12.54
N ARG A 92 -2.67 0.35 -13.42
CA ARG A 92 -3.05 0.81 -14.78
C ARG A 92 -3.61 -0.32 -15.64
N TYR A 93 -3.22 -1.56 -15.37
CA TYR A 93 -3.60 -2.74 -16.15
C TYR A 93 -4.66 -3.62 -15.48
N THR A 94 -5.12 -3.21 -14.31
CA THR A 94 -6.09 -3.97 -13.52
C THR A 94 -7.38 -3.18 -13.41
N PRO A 95 -8.40 -3.49 -14.21
CA PRO A 95 -9.67 -2.79 -14.11
C PRO A 95 -10.38 -3.13 -12.80
N LYS A 96 -11.04 -2.13 -12.22
CA LYS A 96 -11.97 -2.29 -11.11
C LYS A 96 -13.23 -1.45 -11.33
N ARG A 97 -14.28 -1.73 -10.60
CA ARG A 97 -15.46 -0.86 -10.52
C ARG A 97 -15.13 0.38 -9.68
N ALA A 98 -15.88 1.46 -9.86
CA ALA A 98 -15.62 2.70 -9.14
C ALA A 98 -15.66 2.53 -7.61
N GLN A 99 -16.56 1.66 -7.11
CA GLN A 99 -16.73 1.39 -5.69
C GLN A 99 -15.77 0.32 -5.13
N ASP A 100 -15.03 -0.39 -5.97
CA ASP A 100 -14.09 -1.41 -5.52
C ASP A 100 -12.83 -0.77 -4.92
N PHE A 101 -12.21 -1.45 -3.99
CA PHE A 101 -10.93 -1.07 -3.42
C PHE A 101 -9.78 -1.74 -4.16
N TYR A 102 -8.69 -1.02 -4.38
CA TYR A 102 -7.40 -1.63 -4.67
C TYR A 102 -6.69 -2.02 -3.37
N LEU A 103 -6.16 -3.22 -3.35
CA LEU A 103 -5.30 -3.70 -2.28
C LEU A 103 -3.85 -3.63 -2.76
N LEU A 104 -3.08 -2.73 -2.16
CA LEU A 104 -1.70 -2.41 -2.55
C LEU A 104 -0.72 -2.62 -1.39
N THR A 105 0.56 -2.77 -1.71
CA THR A 105 1.62 -2.61 -0.72
C THR A 105 1.80 -1.13 -0.39
N PRO A 106 2.41 -0.78 0.75
CA PRO A 106 2.71 0.61 1.07
C PRO A 106 3.56 1.32 0.00
N THR A 107 4.55 0.64 -0.56
CA THR A 107 5.38 1.21 -1.64
C THR A 107 4.58 1.45 -2.91
N GLN A 108 3.72 0.52 -3.33
CA GLN A 108 2.81 0.72 -4.46
C GLN A 108 1.82 1.86 -4.20
N THR A 109 1.32 1.99 -2.97
CA THR A 109 0.43 3.09 -2.57
C THR A 109 1.14 4.44 -2.71
N ALA A 110 2.38 4.56 -2.28
CA ALA A 110 3.17 5.78 -2.44
C ALA A 110 3.36 6.15 -3.93
N CYS A 111 3.60 5.17 -4.80
CA CYS A 111 3.66 5.40 -6.25
C CYS A 111 2.33 5.94 -6.81
N GLN A 112 1.19 5.45 -6.32
CA GLN A 112 -0.12 5.96 -6.72
C GLN A 112 -0.33 7.42 -6.28
N PHE A 113 0.18 7.82 -5.12
CA PHE A 113 0.12 9.21 -4.71
C PHE A 113 0.88 10.13 -5.67
N ILE A 114 2.08 9.73 -6.09
CA ILE A 114 2.90 10.49 -7.05
C ILE A 114 2.20 10.61 -8.41
N ASP A 115 1.53 9.56 -8.87
CA ASP A 115 0.83 9.56 -10.16
C ASP A 115 -0.43 10.44 -10.19
N HIS A 116 -1.08 10.63 -9.04
CA HIS A 116 -2.45 11.12 -9.02
C HIS A 116 -2.67 12.42 -8.28
N TYR A 117 -1.72 12.86 -7.47
CA TYR A 117 -1.82 14.09 -6.69
C TYR A 117 -0.75 15.11 -7.11
N PRO A 118 -0.99 16.41 -6.92
CA PRO A 118 0.10 17.39 -6.96
C PRO A 118 1.24 16.93 -6.08
N ILE A 119 2.48 17.15 -6.50
CA ILE A 119 3.64 16.48 -5.88
C ILE A 119 3.81 16.83 -4.39
N GLU A 120 3.46 18.04 -4.00
CA GLU A 120 3.50 18.46 -2.59
C GLU A 120 2.50 17.67 -1.75
N ASP A 121 1.28 17.51 -2.24
CA ASP A 121 0.24 16.69 -1.59
C ASP A 121 0.66 15.21 -1.55
N ALA A 122 1.24 14.71 -2.63
CA ALA A 122 1.77 13.35 -2.68
C ALA A 122 2.84 13.11 -1.61
N ILE A 123 3.77 14.04 -1.45
CA ILE A 123 4.82 13.98 -0.42
C ILE A 123 4.22 13.96 0.98
N ASP A 124 3.23 14.80 1.27
CA ASP A 124 2.59 14.83 2.59
C ASP A 124 1.78 13.54 2.87
N ARG A 125 1.10 13.00 1.86
CA ARG A 125 0.43 11.69 1.97
C ARG A 125 1.44 10.56 2.20
N ILE A 126 2.59 10.61 1.54
CA ILE A 126 3.68 9.63 1.75
C ILE A 126 4.25 9.74 3.17
N LYS A 127 4.43 10.93 3.72
CA LYS A 127 4.82 11.10 5.12
C LYS A 127 3.83 10.45 6.08
N SER A 128 2.54 10.66 5.86
CA SER A 128 1.48 10.04 6.66
C SER A 128 1.49 8.52 6.56
N LEU A 129 1.76 7.98 5.36
CA LEU A 129 1.89 6.54 5.14
C LEU A 129 3.12 5.97 5.86
N ILE A 130 4.26 6.65 5.79
CA ILE A 130 5.52 6.26 6.47
C ILE A 130 5.34 6.12 7.97
N VAL A 131 4.54 6.99 8.59
CA VAL A 131 4.23 6.91 10.04
C VAL A 131 3.45 5.63 10.36
N GLN A 132 2.62 5.15 9.45
CA GLN A 132 1.88 3.90 9.62
C GLN A 132 2.78 2.68 9.40
N GLN A 133 3.60 2.71 8.36
CA GLN A 133 4.50 1.62 8.01
C GLN A 133 5.68 2.12 7.17
N PRO A 134 6.91 1.61 7.41
CA PRO A 134 8.05 1.87 6.54
C PRO A 134 7.79 1.43 5.09
N ILE A 135 8.30 2.21 4.14
CA ILE A 135 8.19 1.96 2.70
C ILE A 135 9.60 1.90 2.09
N ASN A 136 9.73 1.31 0.92
CA ASN A 136 10.98 1.30 0.19
C ASN A 136 11.13 2.56 -0.69
N ILE A 137 11.65 3.62 -0.10
CA ILE A 137 11.81 4.93 -0.77
C ILE A 137 12.70 4.82 -2.02
N LEU A 138 13.70 3.93 -2.02
CA LEU A 138 14.57 3.73 -3.18
C LEU A 138 13.80 3.15 -4.37
N ARG A 139 12.87 2.22 -4.13
CA ARG A 139 12.01 1.68 -5.20
C ARG A 139 11.07 2.73 -5.78
N ILE A 140 10.62 3.67 -4.98
CA ILE A 140 9.83 4.79 -5.49
C ILE A 140 10.70 5.68 -6.39
N MET A 141 11.98 5.88 -6.07
CA MET A 141 12.90 6.60 -6.96
C MET A 141 13.06 5.90 -8.32
N ASP A 142 13.12 4.57 -8.33
CA ASP A 142 13.18 3.78 -9.57
C ASP A 142 11.90 3.92 -10.41
N PHE A 143 10.76 4.12 -9.75
CA PHE A 143 9.47 4.38 -10.40
C PHE A 143 9.40 5.78 -11.03
N CYS A 144 10.08 6.78 -10.46
CA CYS A 144 10.05 8.14 -10.93
C CYS A 144 10.76 8.31 -12.28
N ASP A 145 10.18 9.13 -13.14
CA ASP A 145 10.80 9.58 -14.40
C ASP A 145 11.60 10.90 -14.21
N HIS A 146 11.98 11.55 -15.29
CA HIS A 146 12.71 12.82 -15.27
C HIS A 146 11.80 14.07 -15.31
N SER A 147 10.50 13.91 -15.15
CA SER A 147 9.55 15.04 -15.10
C SER A 147 9.83 15.96 -13.91
N ALA A 148 9.38 17.22 -14.01
CA ALA A 148 9.59 18.19 -12.94
C ALA A 148 8.97 17.75 -11.59
N PRO A 149 7.72 17.23 -11.53
CA PRO A 149 7.15 16.71 -10.29
C PRO A 149 7.98 15.59 -9.68
N HIS A 150 8.46 14.65 -10.49
CA HIS A 150 9.26 13.54 -10.00
C HIS A 150 10.64 13.97 -9.49
N ARG A 151 11.25 15.00 -10.10
CA ARG A 151 12.47 15.61 -9.55
C ARG A 151 12.25 16.22 -8.18
N THR A 152 11.14 16.93 -7.97
CA THR A 152 10.75 17.47 -6.66
C THR A 152 10.63 16.36 -5.61
N PHE A 153 10.05 15.22 -5.97
CA PHE A 153 10.00 14.06 -5.09
C PHE A 153 11.43 13.57 -4.75
N ILE A 154 12.30 13.43 -5.73
CA ILE A 154 13.68 12.96 -5.54
C ILE A 154 14.45 13.91 -4.60
N GLU A 155 14.25 15.20 -4.71
CA GLU A 155 14.83 16.21 -3.79
C GLU A 155 14.32 16.04 -2.36
N ALA A 156 13.07 15.61 -2.18
CA ALA A 156 12.47 15.35 -0.86
C ALA A 156 12.91 14.01 -0.22
N VAL A 157 13.56 13.12 -0.95
CA VAL A 157 13.91 11.76 -0.48
C VAL A 157 14.74 11.77 0.81
N GLY A 158 15.68 12.70 0.93
CA GLY A 158 16.49 12.83 2.15
C GLY A 158 15.64 13.11 3.39
N HIS A 159 14.68 14.01 3.26
CA HIS A 159 13.73 14.33 4.32
C HIS A 159 12.80 13.16 4.63
N LEU A 160 12.27 12.49 3.61
CA LEU A 160 11.42 11.31 3.79
C LEU A 160 12.15 10.17 4.51
N LYS A 161 13.42 9.93 4.18
CA LYS A 161 14.26 8.94 4.89
C LYS A 161 14.45 9.31 6.37
N PHE A 162 14.62 10.59 6.65
CA PHE A 162 14.72 11.07 8.02
C PHE A 162 13.41 10.83 8.79
N VAL A 163 12.26 11.23 8.23
CA VAL A 163 10.94 11.00 8.83
C VAL A 163 10.70 9.50 9.09
N GLN A 164 11.05 8.65 8.12
CA GLN A 164 10.89 7.20 8.27
C GLN A 164 11.76 6.64 9.40
N ARG A 165 13.01 7.07 9.50
CA ARG A 165 13.91 6.64 10.56
C ARG A 165 13.36 7.04 11.95
N GLU A 166 12.91 8.28 12.11
CA GLU A 166 12.30 8.72 13.36
C GLU A 166 11.03 7.93 13.70
N ALA A 167 10.18 7.65 12.71
CA ALA A 167 8.98 6.85 12.92
C ALA A 167 9.32 5.42 13.38
N VAL A 168 10.35 4.80 12.80
CA VAL A 168 10.80 3.45 13.19
C VAL A 168 11.44 3.46 14.58
N GLU A 169 12.28 4.44 14.89
CA GLU A 169 12.97 4.55 16.18
C GLU A 169 12.01 4.86 17.34
N SER A 170 10.95 5.63 17.08
CA SER A 170 9.92 5.96 18.07
C SER A 170 8.96 4.81 18.37
N ASP A 171 8.81 3.86 17.46
CA ASP A 171 7.94 2.70 17.60
C ASP A 171 8.72 1.48 18.12
N ARG A 172 8.80 1.37 19.46
CA ARG A 172 9.51 0.25 20.12
C ARG A 172 8.99 -1.12 19.70
N LEU A 173 7.70 -1.24 19.37
CA LEU A 173 7.11 -2.50 18.94
C LEU A 173 7.56 -2.87 17.52
N ARG A 174 7.74 -1.90 16.65
CA ARG A 174 8.33 -2.10 15.32
C ARG A 174 9.82 -2.44 15.43
N GLY A 175 10.56 -1.74 16.24
CA GLY A 175 11.98 -2.00 16.48
C GLY A 175 12.23 -3.42 16.98
N LEU A 176 11.40 -3.93 17.88
CA LEU A 176 11.49 -5.30 18.38
C LEU A 176 11.14 -6.34 17.33
N LYS A 177 10.21 -6.04 16.41
CA LYS A 177 9.84 -6.93 15.30
C LYS A 177 10.90 -7.00 14.20
N THR A 178 11.67 -5.93 14.03
CA THR A 178 12.77 -5.91 13.05
C THR A 178 14.04 -6.58 13.55
N LEU A 179 14.19 -6.76 14.85
CA LEU A 179 15.37 -7.38 15.48
C LEU A 179 15.18 -8.86 15.82
N GLY A 180 13.96 -9.38 15.65
CA GLY A 180 13.60 -10.77 16.00
C GLY A 180 13.70 -11.74 14.82
#